data_5b4335aa4a9d588d3f9e07b3db9e50b1
#
_entry.id   5b4335aa4a9d588d3f9e07b3db9e50b1
#
_cell.length_a   1.000
_cell.length_b   1.000
_cell.length_c   1.000
_cell.angle_alpha   90.00
_cell.angle_beta   90.00
_cell.angle_gamma   90.00
#
_symmetry.space_group_name_H-M   'P 1'
#
loop_
_entity.id
_entity.type
_entity.pdbx_description
1 polymer ?
#
loop_
_entity_poly.entity_id
_entity_poly.type
_entity_poly.pdbx_seq_one_letter_code
_entity_poly.pdbx_strand_id
1 'polypeptide(L)'
;MEHPLNAQLLPGAAGAAVTLMVPDDVAGGDGSVETYRARILLVDDEPATLDLLEEYLRIQGFDVVTAGSGMEALAVLEGDHPDAILLDMRMPGMDGIETLKRIVARTPRVGVLMISGNDDVILAKEAIALGAFDYILKPIDFGYLDRALEKMTRIDAPVVPVGGAAIVTNSDSVPVSSYELALEVCRVTRAMLPPARRSIGLGIERIALRLVRQGPGGDRRRVLRYLNEMRALLRFAKDIGDITDDAHRRAESCLVRVRRALGAS
;
A
#
# COMPACT_ATOMS: atom_id res chain seq x y z
N MET A 1 -20.95 14.42 -37.57
CA MET A 1 -22.19 13.98 -36.89
C MET A 1 -21.76 13.54 -35.50
N GLU A 2 -22.00 14.43 -34.56
CA GLU A 2 -21.63 14.24 -33.14
C GLU A 2 -22.71 13.40 -32.46
N HIS A 3 -22.32 12.32 -31.77
CA HIS A 3 -23.19 11.64 -30.82
C HIS A 3 -22.84 12.08 -29.41
N PRO A 4 -23.78 12.60 -28.62
CA PRO A 4 -23.53 12.96 -27.23
C PRO A 4 -23.58 11.72 -26.34
N LEU A 5 -22.59 11.63 -25.44
CA LEU A 5 -22.55 10.69 -24.33
C LEU A 5 -23.68 11.03 -23.33
N ASN A 6 -24.57 10.09 -23.12
CA ASN A 6 -25.70 10.23 -22.19
C ASN A 6 -25.31 9.54 -20.88
N ALA A 7 -24.91 10.33 -19.88
CA ALA A 7 -24.67 9.84 -18.51
C ALA A 7 -26.01 9.91 -17.73
N GLN A 8 -26.58 8.77 -17.39
CA GLN A 8 -27.71 8.68 -16.45
C GLN A 8 -27.22 8.48 -15.03
N LEU A 9 -27.42 9.51 -14.21
CA LEU A 9 -27.21 9.46 -12.77
C LEU A 9 -28.42 8.78 -12.11
N LEU A 10 -28.18 7.71 -11.36
CA LEU A 10 -29.15 7.12 -10.43
C LEU A 10 -28.94 7.74 -9.03
N PRO A 11 -29.98 8.22 -8.36
CA PRO A 11 -29.86 8.85 -7.04
C PRO A 11 -29.90 7.79 -5.92
N GLY A 12 -28.92 7.84 -5.04
CA GLY A 12 -29.00 7.30 -3.68
C GLY A 12 -28.16 6.09 -3.35
N ALA A 13 -26.86 6.30 -3.14
CA ALA A 13 -26.06 5.49 -2.19
C ALA A 13 -24.78 6.26 -1.86
N ALA A 14 -24.44 6.38 -0.59
CA ALA A 14 -23.19 6.95 -0.11
C ALA A 14 -22.02 6.06 -0.56
N GLY A 15 -21.16 6.59 -1.43
CA GLY A 15 -20.05 5.87 -2.05
C GLY A 15 -20.27 5.77 -3.57
N ALA A 16 -19.99 6.85 -4.32
CA ALA A 16 -20.12 6.84 -5.76
C ALA A 16 -19.03 5.97 -6.39
N ALA A 17 -19.41 4.79 -6.90
CA ALA A 17 -18.57 4.00 -7.77
C ALA A 17 -18.64 4.56 -9.19
N VAL A 18 -17.49 4.89 -9.78
CA VAL A 18 -17.42 5.32 -11.18
C VAL A 18 -17.44 4.07 -12.06
N THR A 19 -18.53 3.88 -12.81
CA THR A 19 -18.62 2.82 -13.82
C THR A 19 -18.06 3.35 -15.14
N LEU A 20 -16.89 2.86 -15.55
CA LEU A 20 -16.38 3.10 -16.89
C LEU A 20 -16.97 2.05 -17.84
N MET A 21 -17.78 2.51 -18.81
CA MET A 21 -18.19 1.66 -19.93
C MET A 21 -16.99 1.49 -20.90
N VAL A 22 -16.50 0.28 -21.06
CA VAL A 22 -15.55 -0.09 -22.09
C VAL A 22 -16.34 -0.41 -23.35
N PRO A 23 -15.92 0.03 -24.57
CA PRO A 23 -16.56 -0.35 -25.82
C PRO A 23 -16.52 -1.88 -26.04
N ASP A 24 -17.56 -2.45 -26.61
CA ASP A 24 -17.83 -3.88 -26.78
C ASP A 24 -16.80 -4.68 -27.63
N ASP A 25 -15.75 -4.07 -28.13
CA ASP A 25 -14.82 -4.70 -29.09
C ASP A 25 -13.64 -5.44 -28.43
N VAL A 26 -13.57 -5.51 -27.09
CA VAL A 26 -12.51 -6.21 -26.34
C VAL A 26 -13.05 -7.34 -25.45
N ALA A 27 -14.26 -7.83 -25.73
CA ALA A 27 -14.90 -8.89 -24.96
C ALA A 27 -14.33 -10.29 -25.32
N GLY A 28 -13.26 -10.64 -24.64
CA GLY A 28 -12.72 -12.01 -24.54
C GLY A 28 -12.47 -12.40 -23.09
N GLY A 29 -13.43 -12.17 -22.18
CA GLY A 29 -13.38 -12.56 -20.78
C GLY A 29 -14.69 -12.22 -20.09
N ASP A 30 -15.13 -13.10 -19.18
CA ASP A 30 -16.27 -12.97 -18.29
C ASP A 30 -16.57 -11.51 -17.94
N GLY A 31 -17.73 -11.01 -18.35
CA GLY A 31 -18.15 -9.61 -18.29
C GLY A 31 -18.47 -9.11 -16.86
N SER A 32 -17.66 -9.40 -15.88
CA SER A 32 -17.71 -8.77 -14.55
C SER A 32 -17.03 -7.41 -14.61
N VAL A 33 -17.81 -6.33 -14.57
CA VAL A 33 -17.30 -4.97 -14.36
C VAL A 33 -16.75 -4.93 -12.92
N GLU A 34 -15.43 -5.05 -12.80
CA GLU A 34 -14.79 -4.86 -11.48
C GLU A 34 -14.93 -3.39 -11.09
N THR A 35 -15.75 -3.13 -10.08
CA THR A 35 -15.96 -1.78 -9.55
C THR A 35 -14.92 -1.51 -8.46
N TYR A 36 -13.90 -0.74 -8.78
CA TYR A 36 -12.89 -0.29 -7.81
C TYR A 36 -13.35 0.98 -7.09
N ARG A 37 -12.88 1.17 -5.84
CA ARG A 37 -13.16 2.38 -5.05
C ARG A 37 -12.51 3.62 -5.67
N ALA A 38 -11.26 3.50 -6.10
CA ALA A 38 -10.45 4.52 -6.74
C ALA A 38 -9.16 3.88 -7.30
N ARG A 39 -8.45 4.60 -8.17
CA ARG A 39 -7.15 4.20 -8.71
C ARG A 39 -6.02 4.89 -7.96
N ILE A 40 -5.05 4.11 -7.49
CA ILE A 40 -3.90 4.58 -6.70
C ILE A 40 -2.61 4.31 -7.46
N LEU A 41 -1.77 5.33 -7.61
CA LEU A 41 -0.38 5.17 -8.04
C LEU A 41 0.50 5.02 -6.80
N LEU A 42 1.18 3.89 -6.68
CA LEU A 42 2.10 3.58 -5.59
C LEU A 42 3.55 3.66 -6.10
N VAL A 43 4.37 4.51 -5.47
CA VAL A 43 5.75 4.79 -5.89
C VAL A 43 6.71 4.52 -4.73
N ASP A 44 7.57 3.52 -4.87
CA ASP A 44 8.61 3.15 -3.88
C ASP A 44 9.69 2.35 -4.61
N ASP A 45 10.96 2.56 -4.32
CA ASP A 45 12.06 1.83 -4.96
C ASP A 45 12.30 0.45 -4.32
N GLU A 46 11.70 0.19 -3.17
CA GLU A 46 11.77 -1.13 -2.52
C GLU A 46 10.64 -2.05 -3.01
N PRO A 47 10.97 -3.10 -3.79
CA PRO A 47 9.96 -3.99 -4.33
C PRO A 47 9.11 -4.71 -3.26
N ALA A 48 9.68 -4.98 -2.07
CA ALA A 48 8.92 -5.61 -0.99
C ALA A 48 7.88 -4.67 -0.39
N THR A 49 8.16 -3.37 -0.35
CA THR A 49 7.20 -2.33 0.05
C THR A 49 6.08 -2.20 -0.99
N LEU A 50 6.42 -2.19 -2.29
CA LEU A 50 5.42 -2.18 -3.36
C LEU A 50 4.49 -3.39 -3.27
N ASP A 51 5.03 -4.62 -3.16
CA ASP A 51 4.23 -5.86 -3.06
C ASP A 51 3.29 -5.82 -1.84
N LEU A 52 3.79 -5.39 -0.68
CA LEU A 52 3.00 -5.31 0.55
C LEU A 52 1.85 -4.31 0.44
N LEU A 53 2.14 -3.10 -0.03
CA LEU A 53 1.14 -2.04 -0.15
C LEU A 53 0.15 -2.30 -1.28
N GLU A 54 0.61 -2.82 -2.41
CA GLU A 54 -0.25 -3.22 -3.52
C GLU A 54 -1.28 -4.27 -3.07
N GLU A 55 -0.85 -5.36 -2.42
CA GLU A 55 -1.76 -6.39 -1.91
C GLU A 55 -2.72 -5.81 -0.88
N TYR A 56 -2.22 -4.95 0.04
CA TYR A 56 -3.07 -4.28 1.01
C TYR A 56 -4.17 -3.45 0.34
N LEU A 57 -3.79 -2.57 -0.59
CA LEU A 57 -4.72 -1.66 -1.26
C LEU A 57 -5.74 -2.41 -2.14
N ARG A 58 -5.32 -3.47 -2.84
CA ARG A 58 -6.21 -4.34 -3.62
C ARG A 58 -7.25 -5.03 -2.74
N ILE A 59 -6.87 -5.50 -1.54
CA ILE A 59 -7.80 -6.06 -0.56
C ILE A 59 -8.81 -5.02 -0.08
N GLN A 60 -8.42 -3.73 -0.02
CA GLN A 60 -9.35 -2.63 0.30
C GLN A 60 -10.24 -2.22 -0.89
N GLY A 61 -10.09 -2.84 -2.06
CA GLY A 61 -10.89 -2.58 -3.24
C GLY A 61 -10.38 -1.41 -4.10
N PHE A 62 -9.11 -1.05 -3.99
CA PHE A 62 -8.47 -0.07 -4.87
C PHE A 62 -7.90 -0.75 -6.11
N ASP A 63 -7.92 -0.06 -7.25
CA ASP A 63 -7.09 -0.38 -8.40
C ASP A 63 -5.70 0.23 -8.19
N VAL A 64 -4.63 -0.56 -8.35
CA VAL A 64 -3.28 -0.13 -8.01
C VAL A 64 -2.34 -0.27 -9.19
N VAL A 65 -1.68 0.83 -9.51
CA VAL A 65 -0.56 0.90 -10.45
C VAL A 65 0.71 1.17 -9.65
N THR A 66 1.79 0.47 -9.94
CA THR A 66 3.06 0.60 -9.22
C THR A 66 4.13 1.24 -10.10
N ALA A 67 5.04 1.99 -9.48
CA ALA A 67 6.24 2.54 -10.10
C ALA A 67 7.43 2.38 -9.15
N GLY A 68 8.57 1.89 -9.66
CA GLY A 68 9.79 1.67 -8.87
C GLY A 68 10.72 2.89 -8.80
N SER A 69 10.32 4.03 -9.35
CA SER A 69 11.09 5.27 -9.34
C SER A 69 10.25 6.50 -9.66
N GLY A 70 10.74 7.69 -9.31
CA GLY A 70 10.09 8.95 -9.67
C GLY A 70 9.95 9.15 -11.19
N MET A 71 10.92 8.70 -11.98
CA MET A 71 10.83 8.77 -13.46
C MET A 71 9.73 7.89 -14.01
N GLU A 72 9.60 6.66 -13.50
CA GLU A 72 8.55 5.73 -13.89
C GLU A 72 7.17 6.27 -13.48
N ALA A 73 7.05 6.83 -12.28
CA ALA A 73 5.82 7.48 -11.83
C ALA A 73 5.37 8.61 -12.78
N LEU A 74 6.30 9.46 -13.22
CA LEU A 74 5.99 10.53 -14.18
C LEU A 74 5.60 9.98 -15.56
N ALA A 75 6.18 8.87 -16.01
CA ALA A 75 5.81 8.21 -17.25
C ALA A 75 4.40 7.59 -17.17
N VAL A 76 4.05 6.99 -16.04
CA VAL A 76 2.69 6.49 -15.79
C VAL A 76 1.66 7.62 -15.92
N LEU A 77 1.95 8.79 -15.33
CA LEU A 77 1.06 9.96 -15.36
C LEU A 77 0.87 10.59 -16.76
N GLU A 78 1.64 10.19 -17.78
CA GLU A 78 1.43 10.62 -19.16
C GLU A 78 0.21 9.94 -19.81
N GLY A 79 -0.11 8.72 -19.39
CA GLY A 79 -1.21 7.93 -19.96
C GLY A 79 -2.27 7.48 -18.96
N ASP A 80 -2.04 7.68 -17.67
CA ASP A 80 -2.92 7.24 -16.59
C ASP A 80 -3.28 8.41 -15.64
N HIS A 81 -4.47 8.35 -15.06
CA HIS A 81 -5.01 9.39 -14.20
C HIS A 81 -5.42 8.79 -12.84
N PRO A 82 -4.47 8.57 -11.92
CA PRO A 82 -4.80 8.07 -10.59
C PRO A 82 -5.58 9.11 -9.77
N ASP A 83 -6.45 8.63 -8.88
CA ASP A 83 -7.22 9.46 -7.96
C ASP A 83 -6.37 9.93 -6.77
N ALA A 84 -5.34 9.14 -6.40
CA ALA A 84 -4.37 9.49 -5.38
C ALA A 84 -3.01 8.84 -5.66
N ILE A 85 -1.96 9.41 -5.08
CA ILE A 85 -0.58 8.93 -5.22
C ILE A 85 0.00 8.69 -3.83
N LEU A 86 0.59 7.52 -3.61
CA LEU A 86 1.45 7.21 -2.48
C LEU A 86 2.90 7.29 -2.97
N LEU A 87 3.70 8.17 -2.38
CA LEU A 87 5.05 8.47 -2.89
C LEU A 87 6.09 8.34 -1.79
N ASP A 88 7.03 7.42 -1.98
CA ASP A 88 8.18 7.33 -1.07
C ASP A 88 9.06 8.57 -1.15
N MET A 89 9.59 8.98 0.00
CA MET A 89 10.43 10.16 0.14
C MET A 89 11.84 9.92 -0.40
N ARG A 90 12.39 8.73 -0.18
CA ARG A 90 13.79 8.41 -0.48
C ARG A 90 13.92 7.35 -1.56
N MET A 91 14.15 7.78 -2.78
CA MET A 91 14.40 6.90 -3.91
C MET A 91 15.72 7.26 -4.60
N PRO A 92 16.43 6.29 -5.18
CA PRO A 92 17.63 6.55 -5.98
C PRO A 92 17.32 7.41 -7.20
N GLY A 93 18.23 8.31 -7.55
CA GLY A 93 18.11 9.19 -8.70
C GLY A 93 17.19 10.37 -8.44
N MET A 94 15.92 10.31 -8.87
CA MET A 94 14.93 11.33 -8.57
C MET A 94 14.26 11.01 -7.24
N ASP A 95 14.50 11.80 -6.21
CA ASP A 95 13.90 11.65 -4.88
C ASP A 95 12.40 12.02 -4.86
N GLY A 96 11.75 11.73 -3.71
CA GLY A 96 10.32 11.99 -3.55
C GLY A 96 9.97 13.47 -3.61
N ILE A 97 10.82 14.37 -3.13
CA ILE A 97 10.57 15.82 -3.18
C ILE A 97 10.61 16.35 -4.61
N GLU A 98 11.61 15.97 -5.38
CA GLU A 98 11.70 16.37 -6.80
C GLU A 98 10.56 15.75 -7.62
N THR A 99 10.20 14.50 -7.33
CA THR A 99 9.05 13.82 -7.95
C THR A 99 7.75 14.55 -7.62
N LEU A 100 7.52 14.91 -6.36
CA LEU A 100 6.35 15.67 -5.91
C LEU A 100 6.21 17.01 -6.66
N LYS A 101 7.31 17.78 -6.76
CA LYS A 101 7.32 19.07 -7.48
C LYS A 101 6.81 18.91 -8.92
N ARG A 102 7.28 17.87 -9.60
CA ARG A 102 6.88 17.60 -10.99
C ARG A 102 5.44 17.09 -11.10
N ILE A 103 4.97 16.28 -10.15
CA ILE A 103 3.59 15.81 -10.07
C ILE A 103 2.64 16.99 -9.88
N VAL A 104 2.87 17.82 -8.85
CA VAL A 104 2.01 18.97 -8.55
C VAL A 104 1.94 19.96 -9.72
N ALA A 105 3.07 20.15 -10.43
CA ALA A 105 3.08 21.01 -11.61
C ALA A 105 2.23 20.47 -12.78
N ARG A 106 2.12 19.15 -12.93
CA ARG A 106 1.39 18.49 -14.03
C ARG A 106 -0.06 18.15 -13.68
N THR A 107 -0.28 17.69 -12.44
CA THR A 107 -1.57 17.18 -11.96
C THR A 107 -1.94 17.80 -10.61
N PRO A 108 -2.25 19.12 -10.55
CA PRO A 108 -2.44 19.85 -9.29
C PRO A 108 -3.68 19.43 -8.48
N ARG A 109 -4.53 18.60 -9.05
CA ARG A 109 -5.76 18.11 -8.38
C ARG A 109 -5.60 16.73 -7.75
N VAL A 110 -4.51 16.01 -8.04
CA VAL A 110 -4.29 14.67 -7.48
C VAL A 110 -3.65 14.82 -6.10
N GLY A 111 -4.26 14.21 -5.10
CA GLY A 111 -3.67 14.17 -3.75
C GLY A 111 -2.42 13.29 -3.73
N VAL A 112 -1.33 13.80 -3.14
CA VAL A 112 -0.10 13.05 -2.94
C VAL A 112 0.14 12.84 -1.45
N LEU A 113 0.13 11.58 -1.00
CA LEU A 113 0.51 11.19 0.35
C LEU A 113 1.96 10.73 0.34
N MET A 114 2.82 11.45 1.06
CA MET A 114 4.23 11.10 1.16
C MET A 114 4.44 9.95 2.16
N ILE A 115 5.30 9.00 1.82
CA ILE A 115 5.76 7.94 2.73
C ILE A 115 7.20 8.25 3.11
N SER A 116 7.50 8.32 4.41
CA SER A 116 8.75 8.88 4.90
C SER A 116 9.38 8.01 5.99
N GLY A 117 10.71 7.94 6.04
CA GLY A 117 11.44 7.38 7.18
C GLY A 117 11.38 8.28 8.42
N ASN A 118 11.70 7.72 9.59
CA ASN A 118 11.65 8.45 10.87
C ASN A 118 12.58 9.69 10.92
N ASP A 119 13.64 9.72 10.10
CA ASP A 119 14.64 10.79 10.09
C ASP A 119 14.25 11.98 9.18
N ASP A 120 13.12 11.89 8.48
CA ASP A 120 12.75 12.82 7.41
C ASP A 120 11.70 13.88 7.82
N VAL A 121 11.52 14.17 9.11
CA VAL A 121 10.50 15.13 9.59
C VAL A 121 10.64 16.52 8.96
N ILE A 122 11.86 16.97 8.66
CA ILE A 122 12.10 18.26 8.00
C ILE A 122 11.61 18.21 6.55
N LEU A 123 11.92 17.12 5.83
CA LEU A 123 11.49 16.92 4.44
C LEU A 123 9.97 16.73 4.35
N ALA A 124 9.36 16.10 5.33
CA ALA A 124 7.90 15.97 5.39
C ALA A 124 7.20 17.34 5.46
N LYS A 125 7.74 18.28 6.25
CA LYS A 125 7.22 19.66 6.29
C LYS A 125 7.44 20.40 4.96
N GLU A 126 8.58 20.19 4.31
CA GLU A 126 8.84 20.73 2.98
C GLU A 126 7.85 20.18 1.96
N ALA A 127 7.56 18.88 1.98
CA ALA A 127 6.60 18.25 1.09
C ALA A 127 5.19 18.88 1.21
N ILE A 128 4.70 19.12 2.44
CA ILE A 128 3.43 19.82 2.66
C ILE A 128 3.45 21.23 2.08
N ALA A 129 4.55 21.98 2.28
CA ALA A 129 4.68 23.32 1.71
C ALA A 129 4.70 23.32 0.17
N LEU A 130 5.12 22.22 -0.45
CA LEU A 130 5.15 22.01 -1.90
C LEU A 130 3.82 21.49 -2.47
N GLY A 131 2.82 21.20 -1.63
CA GLY A 131 1.49 20.79 -2.05
C GLY A 131 1.19 19.29 -1.86
N ALA A 132 2.00 18.55 -1.12
CA ALA A 132 1.58 17.23 -0.67
C ALA A 132 0.30 17.34 0.18
N PHE A 133 -0.58 16.36 0.05
CA PHE A 133 -1.80 16.29 0.85
C PHE A 133 -1.47 16.06 2.33
N ASP A 134 -0.60 15.08 2.60
CA ASP A 134 -0.13 14.73 3.94
C ASP A 134 1.12 13.86 3.84
N TYR A 135 1.62 13.39 4.99
CA TYR A 135 2.69 12.40 5.05
C TYR A 135 2.43 11.34 6.10
N ILE A 136 3.00 10.15 5.91
CA ILE A 136 2.94 9.02 6.83
C ILE A 136 4.35 8.51 7.09
N LEU A 137 4.68 8.24 8.36
CA LEU A 137 5.98 7.71 8.74
C LEU A 137 6.04 6.19 8.60
N LYS A 138 7.16 5.66 8.13
CA LYS A 138 7.48 4.23 8.22
C LYS A 138 7.88 3.90 9.68
N PRO A 139 7.32 2.86 10.31
CA PRO A 139 6.42 1.85 9.76
C PRO A 139 5.00 2.41 9.55
N ILE A 140 4.39 2.07 8.41
CA ILE A 140 3.11 2.61 7.98
C ILE A 140 1.99 2.22 8.95
N ASP A 141 1.27 3.21 9.47
CA ASP A 141 0.00 3.02 10.16
C ASP A 141 -1.12 2.86 9.11
N PHE A 142 -1.57 1.63 8.91
CA PHE A 142 -2.60 1.33 7.91
C PHE A 142 -3.96 1.94 8.25
N GLY A 143 -4.28 2.13 9.53
CA GLY A 143 -5.49 2.83 9.92
C GLY A 143 -5.44 4.32 9.57
N TYR A 144 -4.26 4.93 9.62
CA TYR A 144 -4.05 6.29 9.15
C TYR A 144 -4.11 6.35 7.62
N LEU A 145 -3.44 5.41 6.93
CA LEU A 145 -3.45 5.29 5.46
C LEU A 145 -4.88 5.20 4.92
N ASP A 146 -5.72 4.33 5.51
CA ASP A 146 -7.12 4.18 5.12
C ASP A 146 -7.89 5.51 5.20
N ARG A 147 -7.73 6.24 6.32
CA ARG A 147 -8.40 7.55 6.51
C ARG A 147 -7.89 8.63 5.57
N ALA A 148 -6.58 8.62 5.27
CA ALA A 148 -5.99 9.57 4.33
C ALA A 148 -6.51 9.32 2.91
N LEU A 149 -6.48 8.06 2.45
CA LEU A 149 -7.01 7.66 1.15
C LEU A 149 -8.50 7.98 1.01
N GLU A 150 -9.29 7.73 2.05
CA GLU A 150 -10.71 8.07 2.05
C GLU A 150 -10.97 9.56 1.82
N LYS A 151 -10.14 10.44 2.38
CA LYS A 151 -10.22 11.89 2.16
C LYS A 151 -9.74 12.31 0.77
N MET A 152 -8.67 11.66 0.27
CA MET A 152 -8.07 11.99 -1.03
C MET A 152 -8.94 11.56 -2.21
N THR A 153 -9.66 10.44 -2.08
CA THR A 153 -10.45 9.82 -3.16
C THR A 153 -11.94 10.20 -3.14
N ARG A 154 -12.38 11.11 -2.27
CA ARG A 154 -13.74 11.66 -2.30
C ARG A 154 -13.89 12.60 -3.49
N ILE A 155 -14.77 12.25 -4.41
CA ILE A 155 -14.98 12.90 -5.73
C ILE A 155 -15.41 14.38 -5.63
N ASP A 156 -15.92 14.87 -4.48
CA ASP A 156 -16.50 16.22 -4.32
C ASP A 156 -15.76 17.11 -3.30
N ALA A 157 -14.64 16.69 -2.74
CA ALA A 157 -13.90 17.55 -1.81
C ALA A 157 -12.74 18.25 -2.53
N PRO A 158 -12.61 19.58 -2.44
CA PRO A 158 -11.38 20.24 -2.83
C PRO A 158 -10.25 19.62 -2.01
N VAL A 159 -9.16 19.18 -2.65
CA VAL A 159 -7.96 18.70 -1.98
C VAL A 159 -7.36 19.90 -1.25
N VAL A 160 -7.80 20.11 -0.01
CA VAL A 160 -7.23 21.12 0.87
C VAL A 160 -6.11 20.42 1.62
N PRO A 161 -4.85 20.89 1.50
CA PRO A 161 -3.77 20.38 2.34
C PRO A 161 -4.19 20.49 3.81
N VAL A 162 -4.20 19.40 4.52
CA VAL A 162 -4.47 19.40 5.97
C VAL A 162 -3.22 19.92 6.65
N GLY A 163 -3.00 21.23 6.50
CA GLY A 163 -1.87 21.90 7.11
C GLY A 163 -1.92 21.74 8.63
N GLY A 164 -1.00 20.99 9.17
CA GLY A 164 -0.83 20.79 10.60
C GLY A 164 -1.34 19.45 11.13
N ALA A 165 -1.21 18.38 10.35
CA ALA A 165 -1.26 17.05 10.94
C ALA A 165 -0.30 17.03 12.14
N ALA A 166 -0.86 16.83 13.32
CA ALA A 166 -0.05 16.51 14.49
C ALA A 166 0.92 15.42 14.05
N ILE A 167 2.21 15.58 14.32
CA ILE A 167 3.17 14.51 14.17
C ILE A 167 2.55 13.34 14.91
N VAL A 168 1.94 12.40 14.17
CA VAL A 168 1.48 11.15 14.75
C VAL A 168 2.77 10.39 15.03
N THR A 169 3.39 10.75 16.15
CA THR A 169 4.42 9.91 16.73
C THR A 169 3.71 8.61 17.07
N ASN A 170 4.12 7.56 16.45
CA ASN A 170 3.58 6.20 16.47
C ASN A 170 3.54 5.56 17.87
N SER A 171 3.05 6.25 18.91
CA SER A 171 2.87 5.64 20.21
C SER A 171 1.72 4.64 20.27
N ASP A 172 0.76 4.70 19.31
CA ASP A 172 -0.41 3.81 19.26
C ASP A 172 -0.48 2.96 17.98
N SER A 173 0.58 2.99 17.15
CA SER A 173 0.64 2.23 15.89
C SER A 173 0.95 0.75 16.13
N VAL A 174 0.62 -0.06 15.12
CA VAL A 174 1.06 -1.47 14.98
C VAL A 174 2.48 -1.62 15.52
N PRO A 175 2.76 -2.61 16.37
CA PRO A 175 4.13 -2.83 16.82
C PRO A 175 5.06 -2.84 15.62
N VAL A 176 6.08 -2.00 15.62
CA VAL A 176 7.10 -1.87 14.56
C VAL A 176 7.53 -3.26 14.06
N SER A 177 7.59 -4.21 14.98
CA SER A 177 7.88 -5.61 14.73
C SER A 177 6.90 -6.33 13.79
N SER A 178 5.61 -5.96 13.75
CA SER A 178 4.63 -6.61 12.84
C SER A 178 4.78 -6.13 11.41
N TYR A 179 5.07 -4.85 11.22
CA TYR A 179 5.37 -4.28 9.91
C TYR A 179 6.70 -4.81 9.36
N GLU A 180 7.77 -4.85 10.18
CA GLU A 180 9.04 -5.46 9.80
C GLU A 180 8.91 -6.94 9.42
N LEU A 181 8.07 -7.68 10.15
CA LEU A 181 7.74 -9.06 9.81
C LEU A 181 7.07 -9.16 8.43
N ALA A 182 6.09 -8.30 8.15
CA ALA A 182 5.40 -8.30 6.87
C ALA A 182 6.35 -7.99 5.71
N LEU A 183 7.22 -7.00 5.84
CA LEU A 183 8.25 -6.70 4.83
C LEU A 183 9.22 -7.86 4.62
N GLU A 184 9.71 -8.50 5.70
CA GLU A 184 10.62 -9.65 5.55
C GLU A 184 9.91 -10.84 4.90
N VAL A 185 8.64 -11.06 5.21
CA VAL A 185 7.81 -12.08 4.55
C VAL A 185 7.72 -11.81 3.05
N CYS A 186 7.43 -10.58 2.62
CA CYS A 186 7.37 -10.22 1.20
C CYS A 186 8.73 -10.43 0.50
N ARG A 187 9.86 -10.10 1.15
CA ARG A 187 11.20 -10.39 0.59
C ARG A 187 11.43 -11.88 0.41
N VAL A 188 11.04 -12.68 1.39
CA VAL A 188 11.20 -14.16 1.36
C VAL A 188 10.31 -14.76 0.27
N THR A 189 9.03 -14.42 0.22
CA THR A 189 8.08 -15.00 -0.74
C THR A 189 8.37 -14.57 -2.17
N ARG A 190 8.92 -13.36 -2.37
CA ARG A 190 9.34 -12.87 -3.69
C ARG A 190 10.47 -13.71 -4.30
N ALA A 191 11.35 -14.26 -3.47
CA ALA A 191 12.43 -15.13 -3.91
C ALA A 191 11.98 -16.56 -4.24
N MET A 192 10.74 -16.94 -3.90
CA MET A 192 10.19 -18.27 -4.21
C MET A 192 9.98 -18.47 -5.71
N LEU A 193 10.11 -19.69 -6.19
CA LEU A 193 9.72 -20.05 -7.56
C LEU A 193 8.21 -19.82 -7.79
N PRO A 194 7.79 -19.46 -9.01
CA PRO A 194 6.40 -19.07 -9.29
C PRO A 194 5.30 -20.04 -8.80
N PRO A 195 5.45 -21.38 -8.91
CA PRO A 195 4.44 -22.30 -8.37
C PRO A 195 4.28 -22.20 -6.85
N ALA A 196 5.42 -22.19 -6.10
CA ALA A 196 5.42 -22.10 -4.65
C ALA A 196 4.93 -20.74 -4.16
N ARG A 197 5.30 -19.65 -4.84
CA ARG A 197 4.82 -18.31 -4.52
C ARG A 197 3.30 -18.23 -4.63
N ARG A 198 2.68 -18.80 -5.68
CA ARG A 198 1.22 -18.79 -5.85
C ARG A 198 0.45 -19.59 -4.80
N SER A 199 1.04 -20.64 -4.25
CA SER A 199 0.37 -21.51 -3.27
C SER A 199 0.70 -21.11 -1.82
N ILE A 200 1.97 -21.17 -1.44
CA ILE A 200 2.44 -20.98 -0.06
C ILE A 200 2.76 -19.50 0.19
N GLY A 201 3.46 -18.85 -0.75
CA GLY A 201 3.90 -17.46 -0.62
C GLY A 201 2.75 -16.50 -0.37
N LEU A 202 1.72 -16.51 -1.24
CA LEU A 202 0.53 -15.68 -1.06
C LEU A 202 -0.24 -15.99 0.24
N GLY A 203 -0.21 -17.25 0.69
CA GLY A 203 -0.77 -17.62 1.99
C GLY A 203 -0.07 -16.93 3.15
N ILE A 204 1.28 -16.91 3.13
CA ILE A 204 2.11 -16.26 4.15
C ILE A 204 1.91 -14.73 4.12
N GLU A 205 1.89 -14.12 2.94
CA GLU A 205 1.66 -12.68 2.75
C GLU A 205 0.31 -12.24 3.33
N ARG A 206 -0.78 -12.97 3.03
CA ARG A 206 -2.11 -12.70 3.59
C ARG A 206 -2.15 -12.77 5.12
N ILE A 207 -1.42 -13.70 5.72
CA ILE A 207 -1.31 -13.79 7.18
C ILE A 207 -0.55 -12.58 7.72
N ALA A 208 0.54 -12.17 7.07
CA ALA A 208 1.32 -10.99 7.44
C ALA A 208 0.45 -9.72 7.44
N LEU A 209 -0.32 -9.51 6.37
CA LEU A 209 -1.26 -8.39 6.27
C LEU A 209 -2.33 -8.42 7.36
N ARG A 210 -2.90 -9.61 7.68
CA ARG A 210 -3.85 -9.74 8.78
C ARG A 210 -3.23 -9.37 10.12
N LEU A 211 -1.95 -9.70 10.35
CA LEU A 211 -1.22 -9.32 11.56
C LEU A 211 -1.05 -7.81 11.65
N VAL A 212 -0.63 -7.17 10.56
CA VAL A 212 -0.47 -5.72 10.50
C VAL A 212 -1.79 -5.00 10.76
N ARG A 213 -2.90 -5.47 10.20
CA ARG A 213 -4.25 -4.89 10.39
C ARG A 213 -4.82 -5.04 11.80
N GLN A 214 -4.32 -5.94 12.63
CA GLN A 214 -4.82 -6.08 14.02
C GLN A 214 -4.50 -4.88 14.89
N GLY A 215 -3.44 -4.13 14.56
CA GLY A 215 -3.01 -2.97 15.33
C GLY A 215 -2.57 -3.30 16.77
N PRO A 216 -2.22 -2.28 17.57
CA PRO A 216 -1.70 -2.47 18.94
C PRO A 216 -2.76 -3.03 19.92
N GLY A 217 -4.05 -2.84 19.64
CA GLY A 217 -5.18 -3.32 20.46
C GLY A 217 -5.79 -4.64 19.98
N GLY A 218 -5.15 -5.32 19.02
CA GLY A 218 -5.69 -6.55 18.44
C GLY A 218 -5.83 -7.70 19.44
N ASP A 219 -6.77 -8.61 19.18
CA ASP A 219 -6.96 -9.81 20.00
C ASP A 219 -5.68 -10.66 20.03
N ARG A 220 -5.01 -10.65 21.18
CA ARG A 220 -3.77 -11.38 21.42
C ARG A 220 -3.82 -12.86 21.01
N ARG A 221 -4.96 -13.53 21.26
CA ARG A 221 -5.13 -14.95 20.91
C ARG A 221 -5.16 -15.15 19.40
N ARG A 222 -5.78 -14.22 18.69
CA ARG A 222 -5.84 -14.20 17.23
C ARG A 222 -4.47 -13.94 16.62
N VAL A 223 -3.74 -12.95 17.14
CA VAL A 223 -2.37 -12.63 16.69
C VAL A 223 -1.44 -13.83 16.89
N LEU A 224 -1.46 -14.47 18.06
CA LEU A 224 -0.63 -15.66 18.32
C LEU A 224 -0.96 -16.83 17.39
N ARG A 225 -2.23 -17.01 17.03
CA ARG A 225 -2.64 -18.03 16.05
C ARG A 225 -2.05 -17.72 14.67
N TYR A 226 -2.11 -16.48 14.20
CA TYR A 226 -1.52 -16.06 12.92
C TYR A 226 0.01 -16.25 12.91
N LEU A 227 0.71 -15.91 13.99
CA LEU A 227 2.15 -16.14 14.10
C LEU A 227 2.51 -17.63 14.04
N ASN A 228 1.72 -18.49 14.67
CA ASN A 228 1.94 -19.93 14.63
C ASN A 228 1.67 -20.51 13.22
N GLU A 229 0.61 -20.06 12.55
CA GLU A 229 0.28 -20.46 11.18
C GLU A 229 1.39 -20.03 10.21
N MET A 230 1.83 -18.79 10.29
CA MET A 230 2.95 -18.27 9.48
C MET A 230 4.24 -19.05 9.70
N ARG A 231 4.58 -19.33 10.97
CA ARG A 231 5.76 -20.14 11.31
C ARG A 231 5.69 -21.53 10.68
N ALA A 232 4.53 -22.17 10.71
CA ALA A 232 4.33 -23.48 10.10
C ALA A 232 4.54 -23.45 8.59
N LEU A 233 4.00 -22.44 7.90
CA LEU A 233 4.17 -22.29 6.46
C LEU A 233 5.61 -21.95 6.05
N LEU A 234 6.29 -21.07 6.80
CA LEU A 234 7.72 -20.76 6.56
C LEU A 234 8.61 -21.99 6.76
N ARG A 235 8.32 -22.78 7.79
CA ARG A 235 9.05 -24.03 8.02
C ARG A 235 8.81 -25.03 6.89
N PHE A 236 7.57 -25.20 6.47
CA PHE A 236 7.23 -26.06 5.35
C PHE A 236 7.92 -25.62 4.06
N ALA A 237 7.89 -24.31 3.73
CA ALA A 237 8.57 -23.76 2.57
C ALA A 237 10.10 -24.01 2.60
N LYS A 238 10.72 -23.96 3.79
CA LYS A 238 12.12 -24.34 3.99
C LYS A 238 12.35 -25.82 3.75
N ASP A 239 11.52 -26.70 4.35
CA ASP A 239 11.68 -28.16 4.29
C ASP A 239 11.57 -28.70 2.86
N ILE A 240 10.77 -28.02 2.00
CA ILE A 240 10.66 -28.35 0.56
C ILE A 240 11.69 -27.60 -0.33
N GLY A 241 12.54 -26.76 0.26
CA GLY A 241 13.61 -26.07 -0.46
C GLY A 241 13.19 -24.80 -1.21
N ASP A 242 11.99 -24.28 -0.99
CA ASP A 242 11.47 -23.06 -1.63
C ASP A 242 12.07 -21.76 -1.06
N ILE A 243 12.58 -21.81 0.17
CA ILE A 243 13.32 -20.72 0.79
C ILE A 243 14.63 -21.20 1.38
N THR A 244 15.62 -20.31 1.41
CA THR A 244 16.94 -20.62 1.98
C THR A 244 16.90 -20.63 3.50
N ASP A 245 17.86 -21.35 4.13
CA ASP A 245 18.05 -21.33 5.58
C ASP A 245 18.21 -19.93 6.14
N ASP A 246 18.87 -19.05 5.40
CA ASP A 246 19.09 -17.67 5.81
C ASP A 246 17.79 -16.85 5.79
N ALA A 247 17.01 -16.96 4.72
CA ALA A 247 15.69 -16.31 4.62
C ALA A 247 14.76 -16.80 5.74
N HIS A 248 14.74 -18.11 6.01
CA HIS A 248 13.98 -18.67 7.13
C HIS A 248 14.42 -18.10 8.48
N ARG A 249 15.75 -18.01 8.75
CA ARG A 249 16.26 -17.45 10.00
C ARG A 249 15.86 -15.97 10.18
N ARG A 250 15.92 -15.16 9.13
CA ARG A 250 15.48 -13.74 9.20
C ARG A 250 14.00 -13.61 9.54
N ALA A 251 13.15 -14.34 8.83
CA ALA A 251 11.71 -14.34 9.10
C ALA A 251 11.39 -14.83 10.53
N GLU A 252 12.04 -15.90 10.98
CA GLU A 252 11.87 -16.45 12.34
C GLU A 252 12.30 -15.43 13.41
N SER A 253 13.39 -14.69 13.19
CA SER A 253 13.82 -13.60 14.08
C SER A 253 12.75 -12.52 14.21
N CYS A 254 12.09 -12.13 13.11
CA CYS A 254 10.99 -11.18 13.13
C CYS A 254 9.76 -11.72 13.88
N LEU A 255 9.39 -13.00 13.64
CA LEU A 255 8.31 -13.68 14.38
C LEU A 255 8.54 -13.67 15.90
N VAL A 256 9.77 -13.95 16.33
CA VAL A 256 10.15 -13.93 17.74
C VAL A 256 10.01 -12.53 18.33
N ARG A 257 10.43 -11.49 17.60
CA ARG A 257 10.27 -10.09 18.06
C ARG A 257 8.81 -9.72 18.26
N VAL A 258 7.94 -10.03 17.27
CA VAL A 258 6.49 -9.79 17.40
C VAL A 258 5.92 -10.53 18.61
N ARG A 259 6.26 -11.79 18.78
CA ARG A 259 5.77 -12.61 19.90
C ARG A 259 6.21 -12.04 21.25
N ARG A 260 7.48 -11.59 21.37
CA ARG A 260 8.02 -10.97 22.59
C ARG A 260 7.30 -9.66 22.90
N ALA A 261 7.02 -8.83 21.90
CA ALA A 261 6.28 -7.59 22.07
C ALA A 261 4.85 -7.81 22.63
N LEU A 262 4.27 -9.00 22.36
CA LEU A 262 2.99 -9.41 22.92
C LEU A 262 3.09 -9.98 24.35
N GLY A 263 4.28 -9.99 24.96
CA GLY A 263 4.49 -10.60 26.28
C GLY A 263 4.28 -12.13 26.30
N ALA A 264 4.47 -12.80 25.16
CA ALA A 264 4.40 -14.26 25.05
C ALA A 264 5.83 -14.80 24.89
N SER A 265 6.28 -15.55 25.88
CA SER A 265 7.54 -16.31 25.84
C SER A 265 7.44 -17.53 24.92
#